data_715d8a66d307ea97c358fa325526924c
#
_entry.id   715d8a66d307ea97c358fa325526924c
#
_cell.length_a   1.000
_cell.length_b   1.000
_cell.length_c   1.000
_cell.angle_alpha   90.00
_cell.angle_beta   90.00
_cell.angle_gamma   90.00
#
_symmetry.space_group_name_H-M   'P 1'
#
loop_
_entity.id
_entity.type
_entity.pdbx_description
1 polymer ?
#
loop_
_entity_poly.entity_id
_entity_poly.type
_entity_poly.pdbx_seq_one_letter_code
_entity_poly.pdbx_strand_id
1 'polypeptide(L)'
;MAAWLAEPGLTDVGPPYPAHAASWLCLTRLGGMVVYHLKKDEARRIAIHAQLLDAPRPADLVDVVDRLTLLQIDPTAAIAPSADLVLWSRLGSTYDPADLTKAVEHDRALVETVAYIRPPRDLPAVIAEVRDAETHAVTAAWLETNEPFRRDILALLEQQGPLLSRDIPDTSVEPWPSSGWTNNRNITRMLESLARRGHVAISGRTGRQRYWDLPERVYPADLPTLDLDAAVRHRNDRRLAALGIARSAGPQIPGEPPYVGDAGEEATVEGTPGTWRVHPAYVGLPFKERTALLSPFDRLIHDRVRAEQLFGFEYILEMYKPKDKRRWGYFALPVLHGDRLVGKLDATADRKAGALVVNAIHEDAHFTKAMNAAVRAEIDDLAAWLGLEVTGA
;
A
#
# COMPACT_ATOMS: atom_id res chain seq x y z
N MET A 1 43.14 14.87 -29.59
CA MET A 1 43.01 15.62 -28.37
C MET A 1 41.83 15.08 -27.59
N ALA A 2 42.15 14.30 -26.57
CA ALA A 2 41.20 13.68 -25.68
C ALA A 2 40.84 14.70 -24.56
N ALA A 3 39.59 14.75 -24.15
CA ALA A 3 39.23 15.02 -22.76
C ALA A 3 37.73 15.03 -22.51
N TRP A 4 37.41 14.20 -21.52
CA TRP A 4 36.34 14.31 -20.55
C TRP A 4 34.92 13.80 -20.92
N LEU A 5 34.72 12.52 -20.62
CA LEU A 5 33.47 11.98 -20.12
C LEU A 5 33.69 11.71 -18.61
N ALA A 6 33.07 12.50 -17.77
CA ALA A 6 32.92 12.24 -16.35
C ALA A 6 31.43 11.89 -16.13
N GLU A 7 31.15 10.67 -15.77
CA GLU A 7 29.85 10.25 -15.29
C GLU A 7 29.53 10.93 -13.95
N PRO A 8 28.30 11.45 -13.74
CA PRO A 8 27.86 11.81 -12.38
C PRO A 8 27.48 10.54 -11.63
N GLY A 9 28.29 10.18 -10.66
CA GLY A 9 28.01 9.09 -9.73
C GLY A 9 26.69 9.30 -9.02
N LEU A 10 25.87 8.22 -9.03
CA LEU A 10 24.78 8.04 -8.10
C LEU A 10 25.36 8.01 -6.68
N THR A 11 25.17 9.10 -5.95
CA THR A 11 25.46 9.15 -4.53
C THR A 11 24.42 8.31 -3.82
N ASP A 12 24.87 7.16 -3.34
CA ASP A 12 24.19 6.31 -2.37
C ASP A 12 23.98 7.13 -1.08
N VAL A 13 22.79 7.71 -0.93
CA VAL A 13 22.38 8.34 0.33
C VAL A 13 21.67 7.27 1.15
N GLY A 14 22.47 6.37 1.73
CA GLY A 14 22.04 5.52 2.82
C GLY A 14 21.63 6.39 4.02
N PRO A 15 20.59 6.01 4.79
CA PRO A 15 20.16 6.78 5.95
C PRO A 15 21.28 6.89 6.99
N PRO A 16 21.41 8.03 7.68
CA PRO A 16 22.45 8.23 8.68
C PRO A 16 22.07 7.54 10.00
N TYR A 17 22.48 6.29 10.18
CA TYR A 17 22.38 5.62 11.48
C TYR A 17 23.72 5.05 11.92
N PRO A 18 24.12 5.30 13.19
CA PRO A 18 25.39 4.84 13.72
C PRO A 18 25.37 3.33 13.94
N ALA A 19 26.45 2.69 13.58
CA ALA A 19 26.75 1.28 13.83
C ALA A 19 27.06 1.04 15.32
N HIS A 20 26.06 1.00 16.18
CA HIS A 20 26.19 0.55 17.56
C HIS A 20 24.92 -0.16 18.03
N ALA A 21 24.97 -1.49 18.08
CA ALA A 21 24.33 -2.41 19.04
C ALA A 21 24.25 -3.84 18.49
N ALA A 22 25.38 -4.45 18.21
CA ALA A 22 25.43 -5.86 17.76
C ALA A 22 26.00 -6.77 18.85
N SER A 23 25.33 -6.91 20.00
CA SER A 23 25.84 -7.82 21.03
C SER A 23 24.91 -8.96 21.46
N TRP A 24 23.69 -9.09 20.86
CA TRP A 24 22.71 -10.12 21.25
C TRP A 24 22.03 -10.86 20.08
N LEU A 25 22.47 -10.61 18.85
CA LEU A 25 21.92 -11.29 17.67
C LEU A 25 22.57 -12.66 17.49
N CYS A 26 21.77 -13.72 17.51
CA CYS A 26 22.24 -15.05 17.13
C CYS A 26 22.39 -15.06 15.60
N LEU A 27 23.64 -14.91 15.12
CA LEU A 27 23.99 -14.92 13.70
C LEU A 27 24.71 -16.22 13.38
N THR A 28 24.27 -16.92 12.35
CA THR A 28 25.00 -18.04 11.78
C THR A 28 25.55 -17.63 10.41
N ARG A 29 26.85 -17.83 10.18
CA ARG A 29 27.47 -17.65 8.87
C ARG A 29 27.65 -19.02 8.21
N LEU A 30 26.93 -19.25 7.12
CA LEU A 30 27.03 -20.43 6.27
C LEU A 30 27.52 -19.98 4.89
N GLY A 31 28.77 -20.32 4.53
CA GLY A 31 29.28 -20.04 3.19
C GLY A 31 29.29 -18.55 2.76
N GLY A 32 29.41 -17.60 3.71
CA GLY A 32 29.40 -16.16 3.44
C GLY A 32 28.02 -15.49 3.56
N MET A 33 26.92 -16.24 3.67
CA MET A 33 25.58 -15.70 3.94
C MET A 33 25.36 -15.51 5.44
N VAL A 34 24.67 -14.42 5.79
CA VAL A 34 24.24 -14.13 7.16
C VAL A 34 22.81 -14.62 7.32
N VAL A 35 22.57 -15.48 8.32
CA VAL A 35 21.22 -15.92 8.69
C VAL A 35 20.88 -15.34 10.06
N TYR A 36 19.77 -14.60 10.13
CA TYR A 36 19.25 -14.03 11.36
C TYR A 36 18.30 -15.00 12.06
N HIS A 37 18.50 -15.24 13.34
CA HIS A 37 17.59 -16.03 14.18
C HIS A 37 16.82 -15.06 15.08
N LEU A 38 15.59 -14.74 14.69
CA LEU A 38 14.78 -13.71 15.33
C LEU A 38 13.76 -14.35 16.29
N LYS A 39 13.62 -13.76 17.47
CA LYS A 39 12.47 -14.00 18.31
C LYS A 39 11.22 -13.42 17.66
N LYS A 40 10.06 -13.94 18.06
CA LYS A 40 8.79 -13.49 17.48
C LYS A 40 8.49 -12.01 17.76
N ASP A 41 8.87 -11.51 18.93
CA ASP A 41 8.72 -10.08 19.28
C ASP A 41 9.67 -9.18 18.49
N GLU A 42 10.91 -9.62 18.24
CA GLU A 42 11.85 -8.90 17.38
C GLU A 42 11.31 -8.78 15.94
N ALA A 43 10.80 -9.88 15.39
CA ALA A 43 10.20 -9.89 14.05
C ALA A 43 8.96 -8.96 13.95
N ARG A 44 8.11 -8.89 15.00
CA ARG A 44 6.99 -7.94 15.07
C ARG A 44 7.48 -6.51 15.09
N ARG A 45 8.46 -6.18 15.93
CA ARG A 45 9.03 -4.82 16.04
C ARG A 45 9.64 -4.36 14.73
N ILE A 46 10.37 -5.23 14.04
CA ILE A 46 10.88 -4.97 12.68
C ILE A 46 9.73 -4.63 11.73
N ALA A 47 8.67 -5.43 11.71
CA ALA A 47 7.53 -5.21 10.84
C ALA A 47 6.79 -3.89 11.15
N ILE A 48 6.60 -3.56 12.43
CA ILE A 48 5.94 -2.34 12.89
C ILE A 48 6.78 -1.11 12.57
N HIS A 49 8.08 -1.17 12.84
CA HIS A 49 9.02 -0.08 12.55
C HIS A 49 9.08 0.22 11.05
N ALA A 50 9.22 -0.80 10.20
CA ALA A 50 9.23 -0.64 8.75
C ALA A 50 7.92 -0.02 8.22
N GLN A 51 6.81 -0.29 8.91
CA GLN A 51 5.50 0.26 8.61
C GLN A 51 5.22 1.62 9.29
N LEU A 52 6.21 2.25 9.95
CA LEU A 52 6.08 3.56 10.59
C LEU A 52 4.98 3.60 11.67
N LEU A 53 4.82 2.51 12.39
CA LEU A 53 3.77 2.35 13.42
C LEU A 53 4.30 2.37 14.85
N ASP A 54 5.58 2.59 15.04
CA ASP A 54 6.22 2.92 16.33
C ASP A 54 6.33 4.45 16.53
N ALA A 55 6.86 4.88 17.67
CA ALA A 55 7.05 6.30 17.97
C ALA A 55 8.51 6.74 17.69
N PRO A 56 8.74 8.01 17.27
CA PRO A 56 7.73 9.06 17.03
C PRO A 56 6.97 8.86 15.70
N ARG A 57 5.80 9.49 15.59
CA ARG A 57 5.09 9.55 14.29
C ARG A 57 5.94 10.32 13.26
N PRO A 58 5.98 9.91 12.00
CA PRO A 58 6.57 10.71 10.93
C PRO A 58 5.79 12.02 10.71
N ALA A 59 6.42 13.00 10.08
CA ALA A 59 5.81 14.30 9.83
C ALA A 59 5.55 14.58 8.33
N ASP A 60 6.22 13.88 7.42
CA ASP A 60 6.11 14.11 5.98
C ASP A 60 5.29 13.03 5.29
N LEU A 61 4.25 13.46 4.57
CA LEU A 61 3.32 12.58 3.86
C LEU A 61 4.01 11.83 2.71
N VAL A 62 4.85 12.53 1.95
CA VAL A 62 5.49 11.93 0.77
C VAL A 62 6.52 10.89 1.22
N ASP A 63 7.29 11.17 2.29
CA ASP A 63 8.20 10.21 2.91
C ASP A 63 7.44 8.96 3.42
N VAL A 64 6.28 9.16 4.07
CA VAL A 64 5.43 8.02 4.50
C VAL A 64 5.05 7.14 3.33
N VAL A 65 4.52 7.72 2.25
CA VAL A 65 4.10 6.93 1.07
C VAL A 65 5.30 6.28 0.39
N ASP A 66 6.42 7.00 0.32
CA ASP A 66 7.64 6.46 -0.25
C ASP A 66 8.15 5.23 0.52
N ARG A 67 8.20 5.30 1.84
CA ARG A 67 8.63 4.18 2.69
C ARG A 67 7.63 3.02 2.68
N LEU A 68 6.32 3.30 2.63
CA LEU A 68 5.29 2.27 2.48
C LEU A 68 5.22 1.69 1.05
N THR A 69 5.83 2.37 0.06
CA THR A 69 5.83 2.05 -1.38
C THR A 69 4.47 2.19 -2.07
N LEU A 70 3.39 2.12 -1.34
CA LEU A 70 2.04 2.31 -1.88
C LEU A 70 1.00 2.57 -0.80
N LEU A 71 -0.08 3.24 -1.21
CA LEU A 71 -1.36 3.27 -0.50
C LEU A 71 -2.41 2.60 -1.38
N GLN A 72 -3.18 1.69 -0.82
CA GLN A 72 -4.28 1.06 -1.56
C GLN A 72 -5.50 1.98 -1.59
N ILE A 73 -6.02 2.22 -2.80
CA ILE A 73 -7.27 2.94 -3.02
C ILE A 73 -8.41 1.93 -3.02
N ASP A 74 -9.31 2.07 -2.07
CA ASP A 74 -10.55 1.28 -2.02
C ASP A 74 -11.76 2.21 -1.92
N PRO A 75 -12.86 1.96 -2.66
CA PRO A 75 -14.05 2.80 -2.66
C PRO A 75 -14.84 2.73 -1.34
N THR A 76 -14.56 1.76 -0.47
CA THR A 76 -15.23 1.60 0.82
C THR A 76 -14.72 2.61 1.80
N ALA A 77 -15.61 3.44 2.31
CA ALA A 77 -15.31 4.51 3.25
C ALA A 77 -16.32 4.50 4.41
N ALA A 78 -16.40 3.37 5.11
CA ALA A 78 -17.31 3.25 6.26
C ALA A 78 -16.96 4.24 7.39
N ILE A 79 -15.69 4.58 7.53
CA ILE A 79 -15.16 5.59 8.45
C ILE A 79 -14.52 6.71 7.63
N ALA A 80 -13.50 6.39 6.86
CA ALA A 80 -12.84 7.26 5.89
C ALA A 80 -12.23 6.41 4.75
N PRO A 81 -11.80 7.02 3.61
CA PRO A 81 -11.08 6.32 2.58
C PRO A 81 -9.84 5.58 3.13
N SER A 82 -9.56 4.40 2.59
CA SER A 82 -8.47 3.55 3.08
C SER A 82 -7.11 4.25 3.10
N ALA A 83 -6.77 4.98 2.03
CA ALA A 83 -5.51 5.71 1.94
C ALA A 83 -5.38 6.76 3.07
N ASP A 84 -6.47 7.51 3.33
CA ASP A 84 -6.49 8.53 4.38
C ASP A 84 -6.36 7.91 5.78
N LEU A 85 -7.02 6.77 6.04
CA LEU A 85 -6.87 6.04 7.30
C LEU A 85 -5.44 5.55 7.52
N VAL A 86 -4.76 5.07 6.46
CA VAL A 86 -3.36 4.65 6.52
C VAL A 86 -2.46 5.83 6.84
N LEU A 87 -2.66 6.98 6.22
CA LEU A 87 -1.88 8.19 6.48
C LEU A 87 -2.16 8.77 7.86
N TRP A 88 -3.44 8.90 8.24
CA TRP A 88 -3.80 9.36 9.58
C TRP A 88 -3.17 8.49 10.67
N SER A 89 -3.20 7.17 10.54
CA SER A 89 -2.61 6.28 11.53
C SER A 89 -1.10 6.50 11.72
N ARG A 90 -0.39 7.06 10.75
CA ARG A 90 1.04 7.41 10.82
C ARG A 90 1.27 8.86 11.24
N LEU A 91 0.58 9.80 10.61
CA LEU A 91 0.79 11.24 10.77
C LEU A 91 0.00 11.83 11.95
N GLY A 92 -1.11 11.18 12.36
CA GLY A 92 -2.04 11.71 13.38
C GLY A 92 -3.00 12.75 12.84
N SER A 93 -3.67 13.47 13.73
CA SER A 93 -4.71 14.45 13.39
C SER A 93 -4.19 15.73 12.72
N THR A 94 -2.89 15.87 12.55
CA THR A 94 -2.31 16.94 11.72
C THR A 94 -2.40 16.66 10.23
N TYR A 95 -2.72 15.43 9.84
CA TYR A 95 -2.90 15.04 8.44
C TYR A 95 -4.21 15.61 7.88
N ASP A 96 -4.09 16.32 6.74
CA ASP A 96 -5.24 16.76 5.94
C ASP A 96 -5.32 15.96 4.63
N PRO A 97 -6.46 15.33 4.30
CA PRO A 97 -6.67 14.66 3.02
C PRO A 97 -6.42 15.53 1.78
N ALA A 98 -6.55 16.87 1.91
CA ALA A 98 -6.21 17.80 0.84
C ALA A 98 -4.73 17.77 0.48
N ASP A 99 -3.83 17.46 1.44
CA ASP A 99 -2.39 17.35 1.19
C ASP A 99 -2.08 16.14 0.29
N LEU A 100 -2.78 15.01 0.48
CA LEU A 100 -2.64 13.86 -0.41
C LEU A 100 -3.12 14.19 -1.82
N THR A 101 -4.26 14.86 -1.95
CA THR A 101 -4.78 15.32 -3.24
C THR A 101 -3.77 16.25 -3.92
N LYS A 102 -3.22 17.21 -3.17
CA LYS A 102 -2.20 18.14 -3.67
C LYS A 102 -0.94 17.41 -4.15
N ALA A 103 -0.43 16.45 -3.36
CA ALA A 103 0.76 15.68 -3.69
C ALA A 103 0.57 14.84 -4.97
N VAL A 104 -0.64 14.31 -5.21
CA VAL A 104 -0.96 13.49 -6.38
C VAL A 104 -1.32 14.34 -7.60
N GLU A 105 -2.20 15.34 -7.45
CA GLU A 105 -2.82 16.05 -8.59
C GLU A 105 -2.08 17.32 -9.01
N HIS A 106 -1.36 17.97 -8.11
CA HIS A 106 -0.69 19.23 -8.35
C HIS A 106 0.84 19.12 -8.37
N ASP A 107 1.40 18.67 -7.25
CA ASP A 107 2.86 18.62 -7.07
C ASP A 107 3.50 17.46 -7.84
N ARG A 108 2.73 16.42 -8.17
CA ARG A 108 3.21 15.18 -8.82
C ARG A 108 4.31 14.46 -8.02
N ALA A 109 4.40 14.75 -6.73
CA ALA A 109 5.29 14.05 -5.82
C ALA A 109 4.87 12.59 -5.61
N LEU A 110 3.59 12.31 -5.82
CA LEU A 110 2.99 10.97 -5.84
C LEU A 110 2.18 10.80 -7.13
N VAL A 111 1.93 9.54 -7.51
CA VAL A 111 1.12 9.22 -8.69
C VAL A 111 0.03 8.21 -8.35
N GLU A 112 -1.14 8.41 -8.93
CA GLU A 112 -2.19 7.40 -8.89
C GLU A 112 -2.00 6.39 -10.02
N THR A 113 -2.05 5.11 -9.67
CA THR A 113 -2.19 3.98 -10.60
C THR A 113 -3.60 3.38 -10.45
N VAL A 114 -3.91 2.28 -11.14
CA VAL A 114 -5.29 1.75 -11.20
C VAL A 114 -5.91 1.44 -9.83
N ALA A 115 -5.09 1.04 -8.86
CA ALA A 115 -5.58 0.66 -7.52
C ALA A 115 -4.74 1.23 -6.37
N TYR A 116 -3.71 2.01 -6.68
CA TYR A 116 -2.73 2.46 -5.69
C TYR A 116 -2.26 3.88 -5.95
N ILE A 117 -1.87 4.58 -4.88
CA ILE A 117 -1.02 5.77 -4.93
C ILE A 117 0.41 5.30 -4.63
N ARG A 118 1.38 5.76 -5.43
CA ARG A 118 2.78 5.33 -5.36
C ARG A 118 3.76 6.49 -5.53
N PRO A 119 5.00 6.37 -5.04
CA PRO A 119 6.08 7.26 -5.48
C PRO A 119 6.35 7.06 -6.97
N PRO A 120 6.60 8.12 -7.75
CA PRO A 120 6.89 8.02 -9.20
C PRO A 120 8.06 7.11 -9.53
N ARG A 121 9.07 7.06 -8.69
CA ARG A 121 10.26 6.20 -8.88
C ARG A 121 9.98 4.70 -8.95
N ASP A 122 8.81 4.25 -8.46
CA ASP A 122 8.41 2.84 -8.51
C ASP A 122 7.65 2.49 -9.82
N LEU A 123 7.20 3.49 -10.60
CA LEU A 123 6.46 3.29 -11.85
C LEU A 123 7.23 2.47 -12.90
N PRO A 124 8.53 2.73 -13.16
CA PRO A 124 9.27 1.98 -14.17
C PRO A 124 9.23 0.48 -13.94
N ALA A 125 9.38 0.06 -12.69
CA ALA A 125 9.35 -1.34 -12.32
C ALA A 125 7.94 -1.94 -12.43
N VAL A 126 6.90 -1.19 -12.00
CA VAL A 126 5.50 -1.62 -12.13
C VAL A 126 5.10 -1.78 -13.59
N ILE A 127 5.50 -0.85 -14.46
CA ILE A 127 5.19 -0.88 -15.90
C ILE A 127 5.93 -2.03 -16.58
N ALA A 128 7.22 -2.25 -16.27
CA ALA A 128 8.02 -3.32 -16.85
C ALA A 128 7.41 -4.70 -16.52
N GLU A 129 7.06 -4.98 -15.28
CA GLU A 129 6.43 -6.25 -14.90
C GLU A 129 5.11 -6.50 -15.64
N VAL A 130 4.27 -5.48 -15.83
CA VAL A 130 3.00 -5.62 -16.55
C VAL A 130 3.22 -5.81 -18.05
N ARG A 131 4.26 -5.17 -18.61
CA ARG A 131 4.59 -5.26 -20.02
C ARG A 131 5.07 -6.67 -20.39
N ASP A 132 5.84 -7.29 -19.48
CA ASP A 132 6.39 -8.64 -19.67
C ASP A 132 5.47 -9.76 -19.16
N ALA A 133 4.46 -9.44 -18.32
CA ALA A 133 3.49 -10.42 -17.86
C ALA A 133 2.69 -10.98 -19.04
N GLU A 134 2.50 -12.30 -19.05
CA GLU A 134 1.55 -12.91 -19.98
C GLU A 134 0.18 -12.30 -19.80
N THR A 135 -0.28 -11.59 -20.82
CA THR A 135 -1.64 -11.05 -20.82
C THR A 135 -2.60 -12.21 -20.96
N HIS A 136 -3.55 -12.32 -20.03
CA HIS A 136 -4.61 -13.33 -20.14
C HIS A 136 -5.19 -13.35 -21.56
N ALA A 137 -5.28 -14.52 -22.19
CA ALA A 137 -5.60 -14.69 -23.60
C ALA A 137 -6.86 -13.91 -24.06
N VAL A 138 -7.91 -13.91 -23.22
CA VAL A 138 -9.15 -13.15 -23.47
C VAL A 138 -8.89 -11.63 -23.53
N THR A 139 -8.04 -11.13 -22.63
CA THR A 139 -7.69 -9.69 -22.61
C THR A 139 -6.83 -9.33 -23.81
N ALA A 140 -5.86 -10.19 -24.16
CA ALA A 140 -4.99 -9.97 -25.30
C ALA A 140 -5.78 -9.90 -26.60
N ALA A 141 -6.63 -10.90 -26.87
CA ALA A 141 -7.50 -10.93 -28.05
C ALA A 141 -8.44 -9.73 -28.12
N TRP A 142 -9.03 -9.34 -27.00
CA TRP A 142 -9.91 -8.15 -26.97
C TRP A 142 -9.15 -6.86 -27.29
N LEU A 143 -7.93 -6.68 -26.75
CA LEU A 143 -7.10 -5.52 -27.05
C LEU A 143 -6.68 -5.48 -28.52
N GLU A 144 -6.33 -6.63 -29.09
CA GLU A 144 -5.97 -6.74 -30.51
C GLU A 144 -7.15 -6.36 -31.42
N THR A 145 -8.35 -6.92 -31.18
CA THR A 145 -9.56 -6.58 -31.93
C THR A 145 -9.91 -5.10 -31.81
N ASN A 146 -9.68 -4.49 -30.63
CA ASN A 146 -10.01 -3.10 -30.34
C ASN A 146 -8.81 -2.13 -30.51
N GLU A 147 -7.81 -2.48 -31.31
CA GLU A 147 -6.69 -1.58 -31.62
C GLU A 147 -7.10 -0.23 -32.24
N PRO A 148 -8.11 -0.13 -33.14
CA PRO A 148 -8.63 1.14 -33.58
C PRO A 148 -9.18 1.98 -32.42
N PHE A 149 -9.97 1.39 -31.54
CA PHE A 149 -10.52 2.06 -30.34
C PHE A 149 -9.40 2.58 -29.42
N ARG A 150 -8.34 1.82 -29.21
CA ARG A 150 -7.16 2.26 -28.47
C ARG A 150 -6.55 3.53 -29.08
N ARG A 151 -6.37 3.55 -30.41
CA ARG A 151 -5.81 4.72 -31.13
C ARG A 151 -6.72 5.94 -31.01
N ASP A 152 -8.03 5.76 -31.13
CA ASP A 152 -9.01 6.84 -30.98
C ASP A 152 -8.91 7.50 -29.60
N ILE A 153 -8.82 6.70 -28.53
CA ILE A 153 -8.65 7.21 -27.15
C ILE A 153 -7.35 8.02 -27.03
N LEU A 154 -6.21 7.48 -27.49
CA LEU A 154 -4.93 8.16 -27.39
C LEU A 154 -4.92 9.49 -28.18
N ALA A 155 -5.45 9.49 -29.40
CA ALA A 155 -5.58 10.70 -30.22
C ALA A 155 -6.49 11.75 -29.55
N LEU A 156 -7.57 11.31 -28.92
CA LEU A 156 -8.49 12.19 -28.21
C LEU A 156 -7.81 12.85 -26.99
N LEU A 157 -7.07 12.07 -26.19
CA LEU A 157 -6.30 12.58 -25.05
C LEU A 157 -5.19 13.54 -25.51
N GLU A 158 -4.53 13.26 -26.65
CA GLU A 158 -3.52 14.16 -27.22
C GLU A 158 -4.11 15.52 -27.58
N GLN A 159 -5.29 15.52 -28.20
CA GLN A 159 -5.94 16.74 -28.70
C GLN A 159 -6.63 17.57 -27.61
N GLN A 160 -7.27 16.92 -26.63
CA GLN A 160 -8.16 17.60 -25.68
C GLN A 160 -7.63 17.67 -24.25
N GLY A 161 -6.54 16.92 -23.92
CA GLY A 161 -5.99 16.87 -22.57
C GLY A 161 -6.79 15.94 -21.67
N PRO A 162 -6.79 16.15 -20.33
CA PRO A 162 -7.38 15.21 -19.40
C PRO A 162 -8.90 15.09 -19.58
N LEU A 163 -9.39 13.85 -19.71
CA LEU A 163 -10.79 13.52 -19.91
C LEU A 163 -11.30 12.53 -18.85
N LEU A 164 -12.57 12.67 -18.51
CA LEU A 164 -13.29 11.64 -17.76
C LEU A 164 -13.69 10.49 -18.70
N SER A 165 -13.76 9.26 -18.18
CA SER A 165 -14.18 8.11 -19.00
C SER A 165 -15.54 8.31 -19.69
N ARG A 166 -16.46 9.09 -19.10
CA ARG A 166 -17.78 9.37 -19.65
C ARG A 166 -17.75 10.33 -20.85
N ASP A 167 -16.66 11.11 -20.97
CA ASP A 167 -16.51 12.12 -22.03
C ASP A 167 -15.78 11.54 -23.26
N ILE A 168 -15.37 10.27 -23.19
CA ILE A 168 -14.72 9.53 -24.27
C ILE A 168 -15.78 8.70 -24.99
N PRO A 169 -15.93 8.83 -26.33
CA PRO A 169 -16.85 8.00 -27.11
C PRO A 169 -16.43 6.53 -27.10
N ASP A 170 -17.40 5.64 -27.00
CA ASP A 170 -17.16 4.20 -27.16
C ASP A 170 -17.20 3.82 -28.63
N THR A 171 -16.02 3.71 -29.25
CA THR A 171 -15.82 3.25 -30.63
C THR A 171 -15.33 1.81 -30.69
N SER A 172 -15.56 1.02 -29.64
CA SER A 172 -15.10 -0.37 -29.58
C SER A 172 -15.69 -1.21 -30.70
N VAL A 173 -14.83 -2.00 -31.37
CA VAL A 173 -15.23 -2.94 -32.42
C VAL A 173 -16.00 -4.11 -31.82
N GLU A 174 -15.49 -4.64 -30.71
CA GLU A 174 -16.14 -5.69 -29.92
C GLU A 174 -16.29 -5.27 -28.46
N PRO A 175 -17.45 -5.49 -27.84
CA PRO A 175 -17.62 -5.20 -26.43
C PRO A 175 -16.78 -6.13 -25.57
N TRP A 176 -16.37 -5.63 -24.38
CA TRP A 176 -15.70 -6.47 -23.38
C TRP A 176 -16.61 -7.64 -22.99
N PRO A 177 -16.10 -8.90 -23.04
CA PRO A 177 -16.87 -10.07 -22.63
C PRO A 177 -17.20 -9.96 -21.15
N SER A 178 -18.46 -9.76 -20.84
CA SER A 178 -18.93 -9.52 -19.47
C SER A 178 -19.92 -10.57 -19.02
N SER A 179 -19.83 -10.97 -17.76
CA SER A 179 -20.83 -11.81 -17.09
C SER A 179 -21.99 -11.01 -16.47
N GLY A 180 -22.28 -9.81 -16.96
CA GLY A 180 -23.36 -8.93 -16.48
C GLY A 180 -22.94 -7.78 -15.55
N TRP A 181 -21.92 -7.95 -14.73
CA TRP A 181 -21.42 -6.91 -13.80
C TRP A 181 -20.58 -5.81 -14.46
N THR A 182 -20.04 -6.06 -15.65
CA THR A 182 -19.13 -5.17 -16.38
C THR A 182 -19.68 -4.72 -17.75
N ASN A 183 -20.99 -4.85 -17.98
CA ASN A 183 -21.62 -4.37 -19.20
C ASN A 183 -21.38 -2.86 -19.38
N ASN A 184 -21.15 -2.43 -20.62
CA ASN A 184 -20.90 -1.03 -21.00
C ASN A 184 -19.68 -0.38 -20.31
N ARG A 185 -18.63 -1.15 -20.03
CA ARG A 185 -17.39 -0.63 -19.43
C ARG A 185 -16.18 -0.70 -20.36
N ASN A 186 -16.39 -0.74 -21.69
CA ASN A 186 -15.30 -0.85 -22.67
C ASN A 186 -14.26 0.25 -22.48
N ILE A 187 -14.68 1.51 -22.34
CA ILE A 187 -13.81 2.67 -22.13
C ILE A 187 -12.97 2.48 -20.86
N THR A 188 -13.63 2.18 -19.73
CA THR A 188 -12.90 2.00 -18.45
C THR A 188 -11.92 0.84 -18.52
N ARG A 189 -12.28 -0.27 -19.17
CA ARG A 189 -11.42 -1.43 -19.36
C ARG A 189 -10.21 -1.11 -20.25
N MET A 190 -10.44 -0.39 -21.36
CA MET A 190 -9.35 0.05 -22.22
C MET A 190 -8.39 0.98 -21.46
N LEU A 191 -8.92 2.02 -20.81
CA LEU A 191 -8.12 2.98 -20.03
C LEU A 191 -7.31 2.30 -18.90
N GLU A 192 -7.92 1.40 -18.13
CA GLU A 192 -7.21 0.64 -17.09
C GLU A 192 -6.12 -0.28 -17.68
N SER A 193 -6.38 -0.88 -18.84
CA SER A 193 -5.38 -1.72 -19.55
C SER A 193 -4.21 -0.87 -20.06
N LEU A 194 -4.49 0.31 -20.59
CA LEU A 194 -3.48 1.26 -21.07
C LEU A 194 -2.68 1.84 -19.90
N ALA A 195 -3.34 2.21 -18.80
CA ALA A 195 -2.68 2.74 -17.61
C ALA A 195 -1.69 1.73 -16.99
N ARG A 196 -2.08 0.47 -16.88
CA ARG A 196 -1.19 -0.59 -16.39
C ARG A 196 0.07 -0.74 -17.25
N ARG A 197 -0.02 -0.46 -18.55
CA ARG A 197 1.09 -0.55 -19.51
C ARG A 197 1.85 0.77 -19.70
N GLY A 198 1.45 1.82 -18.98
CA GLY A 198 2.10 3.14 -19.06
C GLY A 198 1.77 3.91 -20.35
N HIS A 199 0.66 3.61 -21.04
CA HIS A 199 0.22 4.34 -22.23
C HIS A 199 -0.75 5.48 -21.91
N VAL A 200 -1.39 5.46 -20.75
CA VAL A 200 -2.16 6.57 -20.18
C VAL A 200 -1.87 6.66 -18.69
N ALA A 201 -2.16 7.81 -18.12
CA ALA A 201 -2.00 8.09 -16.71
C ALA A 201 -3.30 8.63 -16.09
N ILE A 202 -3.43 8.52 -14.77
CA ILE A 202 -4.49 9.16 -14.02
C ILE A 202 -3.96 10.52 -13.56
N SER A 203 -4.55 11.60 -14.09
CA SER A 203 -4.08 12.96 -13.82
C SER A 203 -4.79 13.62 -12.64
N GLY A 204 -5.90 13.07 -12.17
CA GLY A 204 -6.65 13.59 -11.03
C GLY A 204 -8.03 12.97 -10.93
N ARG A 205 -8.84 13.54 -10.02
CA ARG A 205 -10.19 13.04 -9.74
C ARG A 205 -11.22 14.15 -9.60
N THR A 206 -12.47 13.83 -9.93
CA THR A 206 -13.64 14.58 -9.49
C THR A 206 -14.60 13.61 -8.79
N GLY A 207 -14.67 13.70 -7.48
CA GLY A 207 -15.33 12.69 -6.66
C GLY A 207 -14.71 11.29 -6.84
N ARG A 208 -15.52 10.34 -7.33
CA ARG A 208 -15.03 8.98 -7.61
C ARG A 208 -14.53 8.77 -9.04
N GLN A 209 -14.65 9.75 -9.92
CA GLN A 209 -14.29 9.64 -11.33
C GLN A 209 -12.85 10.09 -11.54
N ARG A 210 -12.12 9.37 -12.39
CA ARG A 210 -10.73 9.64 -12.75
C ARG A 210 -10.67 10.49 -14.02
N TYR A 211 -9.78 11.48 -14.00
CA TYR A 211 -9.29 12.12 -15.22
C TYR A 211 -8.13 11.30 -15.77
N TRP A 212 -8.18 11.03 -17.06
CA TRP A 212 -7.16 10.28 -17.78
C TRP A 212 -6.43 11.20 -18.73
N ASP A 213 -5.11 11.09 -18.81
CA ASP A 213 -4.27 11.90 -19.69
C ASP A 213 -3.08 11.07 -20.19
N LEU A 214 -2.27 11.68 -21.05
CA LEU A 214 -1.03 11.05 -21.53
C LEU A 214 0.02 11.04 -20.41
N PRO A 215 0.85 9.97 -20.33
CA PRO A 215 1.88 9.82 -19.29
C PRO A 215 2.85 11.00 -19.23
N GLU A 216 3.22 11.56 -20.39
CA GLU A 216 4.18 12.67 -20.52
C GLU A 216 3.71 13.98 -19.84
N ARG A 217 2.41 14.09 -19.56
CA ARG A 217 1.82 15.24 -18.86
C ARG A 217 1.66 15.01 -17.36
N VAL A 218 1.82 13.76 -16.90
CA VAL A 218 1.50 13.36 -15.52
C VAL A 218 2.73 12.84 -14.79
N TYR A 219 3.56 12.05 -15.46
CA TYR A 219 4.73 11.41 -14.86
C TYR A 219 5.99 12.26 -15.06
N PRO A 220 6.97 12.20 -14.16
CA PRO A 220 8.28 12.81 -14.36
C PRO A 220 8.92 12.35 -15.67
N ALA A 221 9.54 13.28 -16.40
CA ALA A 221 10.13 13.03 -17.71
C ALA A 221 11.40 12.17 -17.67
N ASP A 222 12.05 12.08 -16.52
CA ASP A 222 13.34 11.42 -16.30
C ASP A 222 13.23 9.99 -15.76
N LEU A 223 12.03 9.41 -15.79
CA LEU A 223 11.84 8.04 -15.33
C LEU A 223 12.59 7.04 -16.22
N PRO A 224 13.44 6.16 -15.65
CA PRO A 224 14.19 5.19 -16.41
C PRO A 224 13.29 4.10 -17.01
N THR A 225 13.74 3.47 -18.10
CA THR A 225 13.15 2.21 -18.54
C THR A 225 13.93 1.06 -17.91
N LEU A 226 13.20 0.12 -17.29
CA LEU A 226 13.79 -1.07 -16.68
C LEU A 226 13.49 -2.31 -17.51
N ASP A 227 14.45 -3.25 -17.57
CA ASP A 227 14.17 -4.61 -17.94
C ASP A 227 13.45 -5.36 -16.82
N LEU A 228 12.91 -6.56 -17.12
CA LEU A 228 12.14 -7.32 -16.15
C LEU A 228 12.95 -7.70 -14.90
N ASP A 229 14.19 -8.12 -15.07
CA ASP A 229 15.02 -8.56 -13.95
C ASP A 229 15.36 -7.39 -13.01
N ALA A 230 15.69 -6.23 -13.56
CA ALA A 230 15.91 -5.01 -12.80
C ALA A 230 14.61 -4.54 -12.09
N ALA A 231 13.48 -4.63 -12.80
CA ALA A 231 12.17 -4.28 -12.24
C ALA A 231 11.78 -5.17 -11.06
N VAL A 232 11.95 -6.49 -11.21
CA VAL A 232 11.66 -7.47 -10.15
C VAL A 232 12.56 -7.25 -8.94
N ARG A 233 13.88 -7.05 -9.16
CA ARG A 233 14.80 -6.73 -8.06
C ARG A 233 14.38 -5.45 -7.34
N HIS A 234 14.21 -4.35 -8.06
CA HIS A 234 13.78 -3.07 -7.49
C HIS A 234 12.51 -3.22 -6.64
N ARG A 235 11.47 -3.87 -7.16
CA ARG A 235 10.21 -4.05 -6.43
C ARG A 235 10.36 -4.96 -5.20
N ASN A 236 11.18 -6.00 -5.28
CA ASN A 236 11.42 -6.88 -4.14
C ASN A 236 12.17 -6.14 -3.01
N ASP A 237 13.20 -5.37 -3.34
CA ASP A 237 13.95 -4.56 -2.37
C ASP A 237 13.06 -3.50 -1.74
N ARG A 238 12.31 -2.76 -2.52
CA ARG A 238 11.35 -1.76 -2.05
C ARG A 238 10.27 -2.38 -1.17
N ARG A 239 9.75 -3.53 -1.57
CA ARG A 239 8.73 -4.26 -0.80
C ARG A 239 9.29 -4.76 0.52
N LEU A 240 10.51 -5.30 0.54
CA LEU A 240 11.15 -5.72 1.78
C LEU A 240 11.44 -4.53 2.70
N ALA A 241 11.92 -3.42 2.17
CA ALA A 241 12.12 -2.20 2.95
C ALA A 241 10.81 -1.71 3.60
N ALA A 242 9.68 -1.77 2.88
CA ALA A 242 8.37 -1.41 3.43
C ALA A 242 7.83 -2.43 4.45
N LEU A 243 8.06 -3.73 4.26
CA LEU A 243 7.54 -4.78 5.15
C LEU A 243 8.46 -5.11 6.32
N GLY A 244 9.75 -4.79 6.22
CA GLY A 244 10.81 -5.09 7.19
C GLY A 244 11.19 -6.56 7.24
N ILE A 245 10.21 -7.45 7.25
CA ILE A 245 10.36 -8.91 7.24
C ILE A 245 9.21 -9.55 6.46
N ALA A 246 9.51 -10.47 5.54
CA ALA A 246 8.53 -11.10 4.67
C ALA A 246 8.98 -12.48 4.22
N ARG A 247 8.12 -13.22 3.52
CA ARG A 247 8.47 -14.47 2.85
C ARG A 247 9.13 -14.20 1.50
N SER A 248 10.07 -15.06 1.10
CA SER A 248 10.67 -14.98 -0.25
C SER A 248 9.64 -15.29 -1.34
N ALA A 249 8.81 -16.30 -1.13
CA ALA A 249 7.82 -16.77 -2.10
C ALA A 249 6.56 -17.28 -1.40
N GLY A 250 5.49 -17.44 -2.18
CA GLY A 250 4.21 -17.98 -1.75
C GLY A 250 3.19 -17.98 -2.88
N PRO A 251 1.92 -18.31 -2.59
CA PRO A 251 0.87 -18.34 -3.61
C PRO A 251 0.59 -16.95 -4.15
N GLN A 252 0.19 -16.89 -5.44
CA GLN A 252 -0.27 -15.63 -6.00
C GLN A 252 -1.55 -15.16 -5.30
N ILE A 253 -1.55 -13.89 -4.93
CA ILE A 253 -2.71 -13.20 -4.37
C ILE A 253 -3.12 -12.04 -5.27
N PRO A 254 -4.40 -11.67 -5.31
CA PRO A 254 -4.83 -10.48 -6.02
C PRO A 254 -4.17 -9.20 -5.48
N GLY A 255 -3.78 -8.31 -6.37
CA GLY A 255 -3.19 -7.03 -6.01
C GLY A 255 -1.67 -7.07 -5.85
N GLU A 256 -1.15 -6.31 -4.89
CA GLU A 256 0.30 -6.23 -4.65
C GLU A 256 0.80 -7.48 -3.92
N PRO A 257 1.77 -8.22 -4.47
CA PRO A 257 2.34 -9.40 -3.82
C PRO A 257 3.00 -9.05 -2.48
N PRO A 258 2.90 -9.95 -1.46
CA PRO A 258 3.59 -9.76 -0.19
C PRO A 258 5.00 -10.38 -0.16
N TYR A 259 5.42 -11.04 -1.23
CA TYR A 259 6.67 -11.79 -1.31
C TYR A 259 7.79 -10.92 -1.88
N VAL A 260 9.03 -11.21 -1.45
CA VAL A 260 10.18 -10.34 -1.68
C VAL A 260 11.34 -11.03 -2.42
N GLY A 261 11.13 -12.24 -2.97
CA GLY A 261 12.19 -12.98 -3.64
C GLY A 261 13.41 -13.15 -2.75
N ASP A 262 14.56 -12.82 -3.31
CA ASP A 262 15.87 -12.93 -2.63
C ASP A 262 16.33 -11.61 -1.98
N ALA A 263 15.46 -10.60 -1.92
CA ALA A 263 15.79 -9.32 -1.30
C ALA A 263 16.19 -9.46 0.18
N GLY A 264 17.12 -8.62 0.64
CA GLY A 264 17.60 -8.61 2.01
C GLY A 264 18.35 -9.89 2.44
N GLU A 265 18.32 -10.20 3.72
CA GLU A 265 19.04 -11.33 4.31
C GLU A 265 18.09 -12.44 4.75
N GLU A 266 18.63 -13.67 4.82
CA GLU A 266 17.86 -14.81 5.28
C GLU A 266 17.59 -14.74 6.80
N ALA A 267 16.39 -15.14 7.21
CA ALA A 267 16.02 -15.16 8.61
C ALA A 267 15.13 -16.36 8.96
N THR A 268 15.18 -16.78 10.22
CA THR A 268 14.20 -17.64 10.86
C THR A 268 13.48 -16.88 11.95
N VAL A 269 12.21 -17.17 12.18
CA VAL A 269 11.42 -16.56 13.25
C VAL A 269 10.90 -17.66 14.17
N GLU A 270 11.16 -17.51 15.46
CA GLU A 270 10.75 -18.47 16.49
C GLU A 270 9.25 -18.77 16.41
N GLY A 271 8.92 -20.06 16.45
CA GLY A 271 7.52 -20.53 16.41
C GLY A 271 6.82 -20.37 15.08
N THR A 272 7.56 -20.06 13.99
CA THR A 272 7.00 -20.03 12.63
C THR A 272 7.75 -20.97 11.70
N PRO A 273 7.08 -21.67 10.77
CA PRO A 273 7.77 -22.58 9.86
C PRO A 273 8.48 -21.82 8.74
N GLY A 274 9.50 -22.44 8.15
CA GLY A 274 10.19 -21.99 6.93
C GLY A 274 11.06 -20.76 7.09
N THR A 275 11.64 -20.32 5.97
CA THR A 275 12.58 -19.20 5.88
C THR A 275 11.86 -17.89 5.62
N TRP A 276 12.38 -16.83 6.25
CA TRP A 276 11.99 -15.46 6.04
C TRP A 276 13.12 -14.67 5.37
N ARG A 277 12.77 -13.50 4.86
CA ARG A 277 13.72 -12.47 4.42
C ARG A 277 13.55 -11.26 5.32
N VAL A 278 14.65 -10.71 5.82
CA VAL A 278 14.67 -9.54 6.70
C VAL A 278 15.49 -8.43 6.09
N HIS A 279 15.01 -7.19 6.24
CA HIS A 279 15.80 -6.02 5.88
C HIS A 279 16.81 -5.72 6.99
N PRO A 280 18.14 -5.86 6.76
CA PRO A 280 19.13 -5.82 7.82
C PRO A 280 19.18 -4.49 8.58
N ALA A 281 18.84 -3.38 7.94
CA ALA A 281 18.83 -2.06 8.57
C ALA A 281 17.81 -1.91 9.71
N TYR A 282 16.83 -2.79 9.82
CA TYR A 282 15.83 -2.72 10.89
C TYR A 282 16.14 -3.63 12.07
N VAL A 283 17.14 -4.52 11.93
CA VAL A 283 17.47 -5.47 12.97
C VAL A 283 18.20 -4.78 14.11
N GLY A 284 17.72 -4.98 15.35
CA GLY A 284 18.32 -4.40 16.55
C GLY A 284 18.06 -2.90 16.76
N LEU A 285 17.19 -2.27 15.95
CA LEU A 285 16.81 -0.89 16.17
C LEU A 285 16.02 -0.73 17.49
N PRO A 286 16.17 0.41 18.17
CA PRO A 286 15.33 0.75 19.32
C PRO A 286 13.86 0.79 18.89
N PHE A 287 13.01 0.22 19.72
CA PHE A 287 11.55 0.22 19.51
C PHE A 287 10.86 1.02 20.58
N LYS A 288 10.02 1.98 20.18
CA LYS A 288 9.22 2.78 21.08
C LYS A 288 7.74 2.56 20.81
N GLU A 289 7.08 2.00 21.79
CA GLU A 289 5.68 1.58 21.69
C GLU A 289 4.73 2.77 21.48
N ARG A 290 3.67 2.55 20.72
CA ARG A 290 2.47 3.39 20.67
C ARG A 290 1.23 2.55 20.34
N THR A 291 0.06 3.17 20.42
CA THR A 291 -1.21 2.60 19.95
C THR A 291 -1.55 3.16 18.58
N ALA A 292 -2.22 2.37 17.75
CA ALA A 292 -2.73 2.81 16.45
C ALA A 292 -3.98 2.01 16.04
N LEU A 293 -4.92 2.68 15.37
CA LEU A 293 -6.03 2.07 14.67
C LEU A 293 -5.66 1.93 13.19
N LEU A 294 -5.76 0.73 12.65
CA LEU A 294 -5.29 0.42 11.31
C LEU A 294 -6.45 0.29 10.33
N SER A 295 -6.25 0.74 9.09
CA SER A 295 -7.16 0.42 7.99
C SER A 295 -7.18 -1.10 7.76
N PRO A 296 -8.32 -1.71 7.37
CA PRO A 296 -8.36 -3.09 6.88
C PRO A 296 -7.44 -3.39 5.70
N PHE A 297 -7.03 -2.35 4.98
CA PHE A 297 -6.12 -2.41 3.83
C PHE A 297 -4.68 -2.01 4.17
N ASP A 298 -4.37 -1.88 5.47
CA ASP A 298 -3.02 -1.55 5.93
C ASP A 298 -2.01 -2.65 5.57
N ARG A 299 -0.82 -2.24 5.12
CA ARG A 299 0.24 -3.15 4.70
C ARG A 299 0.73 -4.08 5.83
N LEU A 300 0.64 -3.64 7.09
CA LEU A 300 1.02 -4.50 8.22
C LEU A 300 0.20 -5.78 8.26
N ILE A 301 -1.08 -5.69 7.89
CA ILE A 301 -2.04 -6.79 8.00
C ILE A 301 -2.57 -7.29 6.65
N HIS A 302 -2.16 -6.70 5.53
CA HIS A 302 -2.61 -7.07 4.20
C HIS A 302 -2.40 -8.57 3.89
N ASP A 303 -1.23 -9.11 4.18
CA ASP A 303 -0.94 -10.54 4.17
C ASP A 303 -1.47 -11.17 5.47
N ARG A 304 -2.63 -11.83 5.39
CA ARG A 304 -3.30 -12.45 6.55
C ARG A 304 -2.50 -13.61 7.14
N VAL A 305 -1.78 -14.36 6.29
CA VAL A 305 -0.92 -15.46 6.74
C VAL A 305 0.27 -14.91 7.55
N ARG A 306 0.89 -13.85 7.05
CA ARG A 306 1.97 -13.14 7.77
C ARG A 306 1.47 -12.54 9.08
N ALA A 307 0.29 -11.91 9.08
CA ALA A 307 -0.32 -11.35 10.29
C ALA A 307 -0.59 -12.44 11.35
N GLU A 308 -1.10 -13.59 10.94
CA GLU A 308 -1.29 -14.74 11.84
C GLU A 308 0.03 -15.29 12.36
N GLN A 309 1.02 -15.50 11.49
CA GLN A 309 2.31 -16.08 11.86
C GLN A 309 3.11 -15.18 12.83
N LEU A 310 3.18 -13.87 12.57
CA LEU A 310 3.95 -12.93 13.38
C LEU A 310 3.18 -12.46 14.62
N PHE A 311 1.90 -12.16 14.48
CA PHE A 311 1.11 -11.52 15.52
C PHE A 311 0.11 -12.45 16.21
N GLY A 312 -0.16 -13.65 15.65
CA GLY A 312 -1.24 -14.52 16.11
C GLY A 312 -2.63 -13.88 15.88
N PHE A 313 -2.73 -13.02 14.87
CA PHE A 313 -3.90 -12.18 14.64
C PHE A 313 -4.75 -12.70 13.50
N GLU A 314 -5.94 -13.21 13.84
CA GLU A 314 -6.97 -13.59 12.89
C GLU A 314 -7.74 -12.35 12.43
N TYR A 315 -7.77 -12.10 11.12
CA TYR A 315 -8.53 -11.00 10.56
C TYR A 315 -9.16 -11.35 9.22
N ILE A 316 -10.46 -11.05 9.09
CA ILE A 316 -11.22 -11.13 7.85
C ILE A 316 -12.02 -9.83 7.69
N LEU A 317 -11.93 -9.21 6.53
CA LEU A 317 -12.78 -8.07 6.20
C LEU A 317 -14.17 -8.58 5.82
N GLU A 318 -15.18 -8.22 6.65
CA GLU A 318 -16.53 -8.82 6.56
C GLU A 318 -17.55 -7.99 5.79
N MET A 319 -17.12 -6.97 5.08
CA MET A 319 -18.02 -6.06 4.33
C MET A 319 -18.89 -6.80 3.28
N TYR A 320 -18.45 -7.94 2.79
CA TYR A 320 -19.20 -8.74 1.82
C TYR A 320 -20.11 -9.79 2.49
N LYS A 321 -20.02 -9.97 3.82
CA LYS A 321 -20.91 -10.86 4.56
C LYS A 321 -22.24 -10.18 4.90
N PRO A 322 -23.36 -10.89 4.88
CA PRO A 322 -24.61 -10.42 5.46
C PRO A 322 -24.42 -9.96 6.91
N LYS A 323 -25.17 -8.94 7.35
CA LYS A 323 -25.00 -8.30 8.65
C LYS A 323 -25.02 -9.29 9.83
N ASP A 324 -25.95 -10.24 9.78
CA ASP A 324 -26.15 -11.29 10.78
C ASP A 324 -25.04 -12.36 10.85
N LYS A 325 -24.16 -12.40 9.83
CA LYS A 325 -23.02 -13.33 9.75
C LYS A 325 -21.68 -12.68 10.04
N ARG A 326 -21.66 -11.39 10.37
CA ARG A 326 -20.45 -10.67 10.73
C ARG A 326 -20.09 -10.93 12.19
N ARG A 327 -18.82 -11.28 12.41
CA ARG A 327 -18.27 -11.51 13.76
C ARG A 327 -17.74 -10.21 14.36
N TRP A 328 -17.08 -9.36 13.56
CA TRP A 328 -16.38 -8.18 14.01
C TRP A 328 -16.94 -6.86 13.47
N GLY A 329 -17.92 -6.91 12.59
CA GLY A 329 -18.52 -5.71 11.99
C GLY A 329 -18.25 -5.55 10.50
N TYR A 330 -18.73 -4.44 9.94
CA TYR A 330 -18.66 -4.19 8.49
C TYR A 330 -17.23 -3.86 8.02
N PHE A 331 -16.53 -2.99 8.78
CA PHE A 331 -15.22 -2.44 8.43
C PHE A 331 -14.39 -2.28 9.70
N ALA A 332 -14.19 -3.38 10.43
CA ALA A 332 -13.51 -3.36 11.71
C ALA A 332 -12.04 -2.96 11.56
N LEU A 333 -11.59 -1.96 12.33
CA LEU A 333 -10.22 -1.47 12.34
C LEU A 333 -9.37 -2.32 13.31
N PRO A 334 -8.30 -3.00 12.85
CA PRO A 334 -7.36 -3.65 13.76
C PRO A 334 -6.73 -2.66 14.73
N VAL A 335 -6.57 -3.07 15.98
CA VAL A 335 -5.98 -2.29 17.07
C VAL A 335 -4.57 -2.78 17.33
N LEU A 336 -3.58 -1.94 17.04
CA LEU A 336 -2.19 -2.15 17.42
C LEU A 336 -1.94 -1.47 18.77
N HIS A 337 -1.29 -2.18 19.72
CA HIS A 337 -0.78 -1.61 20.96
C HIS A 337 0.59 -2.20 21.27
N GLY A 338 1.60 -1.32 21.38
CA GLY A 338 2.98 -1.75 21.46
C GLY A 338 3.37 -2.61 20.25
N ASP A 339 3.85 -3.82 20.50
CA ASP A 339 4.24 -4.76 19.45
C ASP A 339 3.17 -5.83 19.14
N ARG A 340 1.90 -5.62 19.51
CA ARG A 340 0.82 -6.61 19.37
C ARG A 340 -0.42 -6.03 18.69
N LEU A 341 -1.08 -6.84 17.88
CA LEU A 341 -2.44 -6.62 17.45
C LEU A 341 -3.37 -7.21 18.52
N VAL A 342 -4.09 -6.35 19.22
CA VAL A 342 -4.77 -6.71 20.48
C VAL A 342 -6.29 -6.77 20.37
N GLY A 343 -6.85 -6.33 19.25
CA GLY A 343 -8.30 -6.33 19.04
C GLY A 343 -8.73 -5.69 17.74
N LYS A 344 -10.01 -5.41 17.64
CA LYS A 344 -10.66 -4.80 16.47
C LYS A 344 -11.73 -3.82 16.93
N LEU A 345 -11.70 -2.61 16.36
CA LEU A 345 -12.72 -1.59 16.59
C LEU A 345 -13.78 -1.67 15.50
N ASP A 346 -15.02 -1.98 15.83
CA ASP A 346 -16.19 -1.80 14.97
C ASP A 346 -16.78 -0.41 15.21
N ALA A 347 -16.63 0.48 14.24
CA ALA A 347 -17.16 1.83 14.30
C ALA A 347 -17.74 2.25 12.94
N THR A 348 -18.60 3.28 12.97
CA THR A 348 -19.24 3.85 11.78
C THR A 348 -19.24 5.37 11.88
N ALA A 349 -18.81 6.06 10.84
CA ALA A 349 -18.91 7.52 10.76
C ALA A 349 -20.30 7.92 10.27
N ASP A 350 -21.19 8.30 11.18
CA ASP A 350 -22.48 8.92 10.86
C ASP A 350 -22.29 10.42 10.69
N ARG A 351 -21.93 10.82 9.47
CA ARG A 351 -21.68 12.23 9.12
C ARG A 351 -22.94 13.11 9.21
N LYS A 352 -24.14 12.51 9.13
CA LYS A 352 -25.39 13.25 9.24
C LYS A 352 -25.69 13.60 10.71
N ALA A 353 -25.38 12.66 11.60
CA ALA A 353 -25.50 12.88 13.04
C ALA A 353 -24.30 13.59 13.65
N GLY A 354 -23.21 13.80 12.90
CA GLY A 354 -21.95 14.34 13.43
C GLY A 354 -21.25 13.38 14.41
N ALA A 355 -21.43 12.07 14.25
CA ALA A 355 -20.99 11.08 15.24
C ALA A 355 -20.09 9.99 14.65
N LEU A 356 -19.03 9.65 15.38
CA LEU A 356 -18.31 8.39 15.25
C LEU A 356 -18.95 7.39 16.22
N VAL A 357 -19.81 6.52 15.70
CA VAL A 357 -20.53 5.53 16.49
C VAL A 357 -19.64 4.32 16.72
N VAL A 358 -19.22 4.09 17.97
CA VAL A 358 -18.49 2.88 18.37
C VAL A 358 -19.52 1.78 18.64
N ASN A 359 -19.58 0.80 17.73
CA ASN A 359 -20.51 -0.33 17.86
C ASN A 359 -19.97 -1.38 18.84
N ALA A 360 -18.67 -1.69 18.76
CA ALA A 360 -18.00 -2.62 19.67
C ALA A 360 -16.46 -2.46 19.60
N ILE A 361 -15.79 -2.84 20.68
CA ILE A 361 -14.36 -3.13 20.71
C ILE A 361 -14.22 -4.63 20.99
N HIS A 362 -13.76 -5.38 19.99
CA HIS A 362 -13.53 -6.82 20.12
C HIS A 362 -12.10 -7.03 20.62
N GLU A 363 -11.95 -7.47 21.84
CA GLU A 363 -10.66 -7.75 22.46
C GLU A 363 -10.19 -9.17 22.03
N ASP A 364 -9.01 -9.26 21.41
CA ASP A 364 -8.31 -10.53 21.18
C ASP A 364 -7.41 -10.89 22.37
N ALA A 365 -7.02 -9.89 23.15
CA ALA A 365 -6.37 -10.02 24.45
C ALA A 365 -7.06 -9.12 25.45
N HIS A 366 -7.16 -9.54 26.70
CA HIS A 366 -7.78 -8.71 27.75
C HIS A 366 -7.07 -7.37 27.90
N PHE A 367 -7.82 -6.26 27.79
CA PHE A 367 -7.25 -4.91 27.87
C PHE A 367 -6.95 -4.54 29.32
N THR A 368 -5.70 -4.21 29.59
CA THR A 368 -5.35 -3.54 30.84
C THR A 368 -5.98 -2.16 30.90
N LYS A 369 -6.06 -1.56 32.08
CA LYS A 369 -6.55 -0.18 32.25
C LYS A 369 -5.76 0.83 31.37
N ALA A 370 -4.45 0.69 31.30
CA ALA A 370 -3.59 1.55 30.47
C ALA A 370 -3.85 1.34 28.97
N MET A 371 -3.96 0.08 28.53
CA MET A 371 -4.30 -0.24 27.15
C MET A 371 -5.67 0.32 26.74
N ASN A 372 -6.68 0.14 27.58
CA ASN A 372 -8.02 0.69 27.33
C ASN A 372 -7.98 2.22 27.18
N ALA A 373 -7.27 2.91 28.08
CA ALA A 373 -7.11 4.36 27.99
C ALA A 373 -6.40 4.79 26.70
N ALA A 374 -5.35 4.06 26.27
CA ALA A 374 -4.62 4.35 25.03
C ALA A 374 -5.48 4.10 23.78
N VAL A 375 -6.28 3.02 23.75
CA VAL A 375 -7.20 2.72 22.64
C VAL A 375 -8.31 3.77 22.57
N ARG A 376 -8.87 4.19 23.72
CA ARG A 376 -9.88 5.27 23.76
C ARG A 376 -9.31 6.59 23.25
N ALA A 377 -8.07 6.94 23.62
CA ALA A 377 -7.41 8.14 23.13
C ALA A 377 -7.24 8.13 21.60
N GLU A 378 -6.92 6.98 20.99
CA GLU A 378 -6.84 6.85 19.52
C GLU A 378 -8.23 6.93 18.86
N ILE A 379 -9.30 6.47 19.52
CA ILE A 379 -10.67 6.63 19.03
C ILE A 379 -11.09 8.11 19.08
N ASP A 380 -10.76 8.81 20.15
CA ASP A 380 -11.03 10.24 20.31
C ASP A 380 -10.25 11.07 19.27
N ASP A 381 -8.97 10.72 19.02
CA ASP A 381 -8.14 11.34 17.97
C ASP A 381 -8.72 11.10 16.58
N LEU A 382 -9.19 9.88 16.28
CA LEU A 382 -9.87 9.55 15.02
C LEU A 382 -11.15 10.39 14.84
N ALA A 383 -11.96 10.49 15.88
CA ALA A 383 -13.20 11.28 15.82
C ALA A 383 -12.91 12.77 15.62
N ALA A 384 -11.94 13.32 16.35
CA ALA A 384 -11.47 14.70 16.20
C ALA A 384 -10.98 15.00 14.79
N TRP A 385 -10.16 14.10 14.22
CA TRP A 385 -9.68 14.21 12.83
C TRP A 385 -10.83 14.19 11.80
N LEU A 386 -11.88 13.41 12.06
CA LEU A 386 -13.07 13.35 11.21
C LEU A 386 -14.04 14.52 11.42
N GLY A 387 -13.84 15.36 12.44
CA GLY A 387 -14.78 16.40 12.85
C GLY A 387 -16.08 15.82 13.44
N LEU A 388 -16.00 14.67 14.13
CA LEU A 388 -17.13 13.94 14.70
C LEU A 388 -17.00 13.81 16.22
N GLU A 389 -18.13 13.61 16.90
CA GLU A 389 -18.16 13.28 18.32
C GLU A 389 -18.24 11.77 18.53
N VAL A 390 -17.52 11.24 19.53
CA VAL A 390 -17.57 9.80 19.84
C VAL A 390 -18.88 9.49 20.55
N THR A 391 -19.59 8.48 20.06
CA THR A 391 -20.83 7.96 20.68
C THR A 391 -20.81 6.43 20.71
N GLY A 392 -21.63 5.83 21.55
CA GLY A 392 -21.75 4.38 21.68
C GLY A 392 -20.92 3.79 22.82
N ALA A 393 -20.42 2.57 22.67
CA ALA A 393 -19.85 1.73 23.75
C ALA A 393 -18.51 2.23 24.31
#